data_fb6ee6a787365e85174310223ed50cd5
#
_entry.id   fb6ee6a787365e85174310223ed50cd5
#
_cell.length_a   1.000
_cell.length_b   1.000
_cell.length_c   1.000
_cell.angle_alpha   90.00
_cell.angle_beta   90.00
_cell.angle_gamma   90.00
#
_symmetry.space_group_name_H-M   'P 1'
#
loop_
_entity.id
_entity.type
_entity.pdbx_description
1 polymer ?
#
loop_
_entity_poly.entity_id
_entity_poly.type
_entity_poly.pdbx_seq_one_letter_code
_entity_poly.pdbx_strand_id
1 'polypeptide(L)'
;MTFLNNHQIDLPKSQFKRRLKFKNFSCLAFLLSIFLGQSLQAQDHKHEHKHSAGTTQSAPARTLSSTQAFNEKSWDQLLKNGPRPAAYLFTTTYCSTCPAAFEVLHQAVKEKGRPVPLMAVMMDASGAKALRHASHFKGMTKMYAFEGFEPEIRQSVDPSWPNVTPYVVMIDAKGNLQKVIGPPSPEMLRGWLP
;
A
#
# COMPACT_ATOMS: atom_id res chain seq x y z
N MET A 1 24.60 30.53 -46.86
CA MET A 1 25.13 29.18 -47.21
C MET A 1 24.50 28.19 -46.26
N THR A 2 23.73 27.34 -46.86
CA THR A 2 22.85 26.30 -46.32
C THR A 2 23.66 25.11 -45.78
N PHE A 3 23.25 24.51 -44.66
CA PHE A 3 23.36 23.06 -44.45
C PHE A 3 22.36 22.64 -43.37
N LEU A 4 21.23 22.11 -43.85
CA LEU A 4 20.30 21.26 -43.11
C LEU A 4 20.95 19.86 -43.00
N ASN A 5 21.09 19.34 -41.79
CA ASN A 5 21.47 17.94 -41.60
C ASN A 5 20.31 17.22 -40.92
N ASN A 6 19.60 16.46 -41.74
CA ASN A 6 18.43 15.65 -41.40
C ASN A 6 18.97 14.28 -40.91
N HIS A 7 18.97 14.05 -39.60
CA HIS A 7 19.29 12.74 -39.04
C HIS A 7 17.99 11.98 -38.77
N GLN A 8 17.64 11.16 -39.74
CA GLN A 8 16.56 10.19 -39.66
C GLN A 8 17.05 8.97 -38.86
N ILE A 9 16.45 8.75 -37.68
CA ILE A 9 16.76 7.58 -36.85
C ILE A 9 15.80 6.47 -37.24
N ASP A 10 16.33 5.44 -37.91
CA ASP A 10 15.62 4.19 -38.21
C ASP A 10 15.43 3.36 -36.92
N LEU A 11 14.19 3.12 -36.57
CA LEU A 11 13.80 2.21 -35.49
C LEU A 11 13.63 0.78 -36.04
N PRO A 12 14.24 -0.24 -35.48
CA PRO A 12 14.03 -1.62 -35.91
C PRO A 12 12.67 -2.14 -35.43
N LYS A 13 11.83 -2.56 -36.36
CA LYS A 13 10.59 -3.29 -36.15
C LYS A 13 10.91 -4.72 -35.70
N SER A 14 10.94 -4.95 -34.40
CA SER A 14 11.01 -6.30 -33.84
C SER A 14 9.59 -6.83 -33.63
N GLN A 15 9.20 -7.74 -34.49
CA GLN A 15 7.98 -8.54 -34.43
C GLN A 15 8.05 -9.54 -33.29
N PHE A 16 7.29 -9.30 -32.23
CA PHE A 16 7.14 -10.29 -31.16
C PHE A 16 5.76 -10.98 -31.28
N LYS A 17 5.67 -12.00 -32.16
CA LYS A 17 4.56 -12.93 -32.19
C LYS A 17 4.70 -13.91 -31.02
N ARG A 18 4.00 -13.71 -29.93
CA ARG A 18 3.76 -14.76 -28.93
C ARG A 18 2.46 -15.49 -29.25
N ARG A 19 2.59 -16.74 -29.65
CA ARG A 19 1.50 -17.71 -29.80
C ARG A 19 0.94 -18.04 -28.42
N LEU A 20 -0.34 -17.70 -28.18
CA LEU A 20 -1.12 -18.28 -27.08
C LEU A 20 -1.47 -19.73 -27.46
N LYS A 21 -0.95 -20.69 -26.72
CA LYS A 21 -1.45 -22.08 -26.73
C LYS A 21 -2.59 -22.16 -25.71
N PHE A 22 -3.82 -22.19 -26.21
CA PHE A 22 -4.98 -22.63 -25.45
C PHE A 22 -4.89 -24.15 -25.27
N LYS A 23 -4.78 -24.61 -24.02
CA LYS A 23 -5.03 -26.00 -23.65
C LYS A 23 -6.50 -26.12 -23.24
N ASN A 24 -7.25 -26.86 -24.06
CA ASN A 24 -8.58 -27.33 -23.77
C ASN A 24 -8.55 -28.16 -22.46
N PHE A 25 -9.39 -27.80 -21.51
CA PHE A 25 -9.77 -28.70 -20.43
C PHE A 25 -11.24 -29.06 -20.60
N SER A 26 -11.39 -30.33 -20.88
CA SER A 26 -12.64 -31.04 -21.21
C SER A 26 -13.52 -31.19 -19.97
N CYS A 27 -14.81 -31.09 -20.21
CA CYS A 27 -15.93 -31.45 -19.33
C CYS A 27 -15.74 -32.80 -18.63
N LEU A 28 -16.08 -32.85 -17.38
CA LEU A 28 -16.70 -34.06 -16.85
C LEU A 28 -17.85 -33.71 -15.91
N ALA A 29 -19.04 -34.07 -16.35
CA ALA A 29 -20.28 -34.02 -15.60
C ALA A 29 -20.23 -35.02 -14.45
N PHE A 30 -20.67 -34.66 -13.28
CA PHE A 30 -21.11 -35.67 -12.28
C PHE A 30 -22.45 -35.29 -11.65
N LEU A 31 -23.27 -36.30 -11.67
CA LEU A 31 -24.68 -36.47 -11.44
C LEU A 31 -25.17 -36.07 -10.03
N LEU A 32 -26.34 -35.52 -10.10
CA LEU A 32 -27.53 -35.58 -9.22
C LEU A 32 -27.51 -36.63 -8.11
N SER A 33 -27.71 -36.23 -6.88
CA SER A 33 -28.33 -37.07 -5.85
C SER A 33 -29.22 -36.22 -4.95
N ILE A 34 -30.50 -36.43 -5.14
CA ILE A 34 -31.63 -35.96 -4.34
C ILE A 34 -31.64 -36.81 -3.05
N PHE A 35 -31.66 -36.17 -1.88
CA PHE A 35 -32.20 -36.81 -0.68
C PHE A 35 -33.11 -35.83 0.04
N LEU A 36 -34.42 -36.12 -0.06
CA LEU A 36 -35.45 -35.65 0.88
C LEU A 36 -35.30 -36.48 2.17
N GLY A 37 -35.38 -35.81 3.30
CA GLY A 37 -35.46 -36.45 4.60
C GLY A 37 -35.84 -35.44 5.67
N GLN A 38 -37.15 -35.46 6.03
CA GLN A 38 -37.77 -34.71 7.15
C GLN A 38 -37.19 -35.17 8.49
N SER A 39 -37.11 -34.27 9.46
CA SER A 39 -37.78 -34.48 10.79
C SER A 39 -37.53 -33.28 11.71
N LEU A 40 -38.59 -32.71 12.16
CA LEU A 40 -38.67 -31.87 13.37
C LEU A 40 -38.28 -32.72 14.59
N GLN A 41 -37.42 -32.22 15.44
CA GLN A 41 -37.46 -32.48 16.88
C GLN A 41 -36.84 -31.31 17.63
N ALA A 42 -37.69 -30.61 18.35
CA ALA A 42 -37.29 -29.72 19.42
C ALA A 42 -36.77 -30.56 20.60
N GLN A 43 -35.56 -30.27 21.05
CA GLN A 43 -35.12 -30.65 22.39
C GLN A 43 -34.26 -29.54 22.98
N ASP A 44 -34.87 -28.96 23.99
CA ASP A 44 -34.29 -28.06 24.98
C ASP A 44 -33.26 -28.83 25.80
N HIS A 45 -31.95 -28.56 25.59
CA HIS A 45 -30.90 -29.01 26.48
C HIS A 45 -30.01 -27.83 26.86
N LYS A 46 -30.29 -27.32 28.04
CA LYS A 46 -29.45 -26.48 28.84
C LYS A 46 -28.16 -27.24 29.18
N HIS A 47 -27.08 -27.01 28.38
CA HIS A 47 -25.73 -27.41 28.71
C HIS A 47 -24.84 -26.18 28.91
N GLU A 48 -24.57 -25.97 30.17
CA GLU A 48 -23.55 -25.06 30.69
C GLU A 48 -22.17 -25.63 30.33
N HIS A 49 -21.62 -25.24 29.15
CA HIS A 49 -20.24 -25.51 28.81
C HIS A 49 -19.37 -24.30 29.11
N LYS A 50 -18.66 -24.44 30.22
CA LYS A 50 -17.56 -23.58 30.63
C LYS A 50 -16.43 -23.76 29.61
N HIS A 51 -16.50 -23.05 28.49
CA HIS A 51 -15.37 -22.94 27.55
C HIS A 51 -14.41 -21.88 28.08
N SER A 52 -13.29 -22.37 28.59
CA SER A 52 -12.09 -21.57 28.82
C SER A 52 -11.62 -21.11 27.43
N ALA A 53 -12.13 -19.99 26.95
CA ALA A 53 -11.67 -19.33 25.76
C ALA A 53 -10.29 -18.76 26.06
N GLY A 54 -9.26 -19.38 25.52
CA GLY A 54 -7.94 -18.77 25.40
C GLY A 54 -8.10 -17.47 24.64
N THR A 55 -8.14 -16.36 25.36
CA THR A 55 -8.18 -15.01 24.79
C THR A 55 -6.82 -14.77 24.14
N THR A 56 -6.75 -15.03 22.83
CA THR A 56 -5.70 -14.43 22.00
C THR A 56 -5.96 -12.94 22.03
N GLN A 57 -5.33 -12.24 22.96
CA GLN A 57 -5.35 -10.78 23.02
C GLN A 57 -4.72 -10.26 21.73
N SER A 58 -5.57 -9.97 20.77
CA SER A 58 -5.25 -9.09 19.65
C SER A 58 -4.76 -7.79 20.26
N ALA A 59 -3.50 -7.44 20.05
CA ALA A 59 -2.94 -6.19 20.55
C ALA A 59 -3.84 -5.03 20.09
N PRO A 60 -4.22 -4.10 21.00
CA PRO A 60 -5.14 -3.02 20.65
C PRO A 60 -4.55 -2.21 19.49
N ALA A 61 -5.36 -1.98 18.45
CA ALA A 61 -4.99 -1.09 17.36
C ALA A 61 -4.58 0.26 17.98
N ARG A 62 -3.32 0.66 17.80
CA ARG A 62 -2.81 1.93 18.34
C ARG A 62 -3.58 3.06 17.67
N THR A 63 -4.48 3.67 18.43
CA THR A 63 -5.16 4.90 17.98
C THR A 63 -4.11 6.01 17.93
N LEU A 64 -3.88 6.58 16.75
CA LEU A 64 -3.01 7.74 16.61
C LEU A 64 -3.65 8.94 17.31
N SER A 65 -2.93 9.53 18.26
CA SER A 65 -3.39 10.67 19.05
C SER A 65 -2.90 12.02 18.49
N SER A 66 -1.90 12.02 17.61
CA SER A 66 -1.32 13.24 17.05
C SER A 66 -0.67 12.99 15.69
N THR A 67 -0.54 14.07 14.90
CA THR A 67 0.32 14.13 13.72
C THR A 67 1.70 14.66 14.11
N GLN A 68 2.73 14.29 13.35
CA GLN A 68 4.07 14.86 13.47
C GLN A 68 4.31 15.85 12.33
N ALA A 69 5.01 16.94 12.61
CA ALA A 69 5.42 17.89 11.59
C ALA A 69 6.32 17.25 10.53
N PHE A 70 6.07 17.55 9.27
CA PHE A 70 6.91 17.20 8.14
C PHE A 70 7.28 18.48 7.39
N ASN A 71 8.51 18.92 7.54
CA ASN A 71 9.06 20.13 6.95
C ASN A 71 10.22 19.83 6.00
N GLU A 72 10.88 20.83 5.47
CA GLU A 72 11.96 20.75 4.49
C GLU A 72 13.16 19.89 4.96
N LYS A 73 13.36 19.76 6.28
CA LYS A 73 14.45 18.98 6.90
C LYS A 73 14.03 17.56 7.28
N SER A 74 12.73 17.29 7.30
CA SER A 74 12.18 16.03 7.82
C SER A 74 12.62 14.84 6.99
N TRP A 75 12.66 14.98 5.66
CA TRP A 75 13.06 13.88 4.78
C TRP A 75 14.50 13.46 5.00
N ASP A 76 15.43 14.40 5.07
CA ASP A 76 16.83 14.13 5.36
C ASP A 76 17.03 13.43 6.71
N GLN A 77 16.27 13.84 7.72
CA GLN A 77 16.31 13.21 9.05
C GLN A 77 15.79 11.78 9.00
N LEU A 78 14.73 11.52 8.25
CA LEU A 78 14.16 10.18 8.06
C LEU A 78 15.10 9.28 7.26
N LEU A 79 15.79 9.82 6.26
CA LEU A 79 16.81 9.08 5.52
C LEU A 79 18.02 8.72 6.38
N LYS A 80 18.40 9.56 7.34
CA LYS A 80 19.53 9.30 8.24
C LYS A 80 19.17 8.36 9.39
N ASN A 81 18.02 8.57 10.02
CA ASN A 81 17.68 7.98 11.32
C ASN A 81 16.36 7.23 11.33
N GLY A 82 15.63 7.21 10.20
CA GLY A 82 14.33 6.59 10.11
C GLY A 82 14.38 5.05 10.10
N PRO A 83 13.23 4.40 10.27
CA PRO A 83 13.15 2.94 10.24
C PRO A 83 13.44 2.38 8.86
N ARG A 84 14.02 1.17 8.83
CA ARG A 84 14.32 0.41 7.60
C ARG A 84 14.04 -1.08 7.80
N PRO A 85 13.25 -1.73 6.94
CA PRO A 85 12.50 -1.13 5.83
C PRO A 85 11.35 -0.26 6.31
N ALA A 86 10.84 0.63 5.44
CA ALA A 86 9.72 1.52 5.71
C ALA A 86 9.02 1.97 4.42
N ALA A 87 7.77 2.44 4.51
CA ALA A 87 7.12 3.11 3.39
C ALA A 87 6.39 4.38 3.84
N TYR A 88 6.39 5.36 2.96
CA TYR A 88 5.76 6.66 3.12
C TYR A 88 4.80 6.89 1.97
N LEU A 89 3.53 7.11 2.27
CA LEU A 89 2.52 7.50 1.30
C LEU A 89 2.17 8.98 1.50
N PHE A 90 2.48 9.80 0.52
CA PHE A 90 2.09 11.20 0.47
C PHE A 90 0.67 11.31 -0.10
N THR A 91 -0.19 12.02 0.62
CA THR A 91 -1.63 12.08 0.37
C THR A 91 -2.22 13.45 0.66
N THR A 92 -3.41 13.68 0.15
CA THR A 92 -4.25 14.85 0.46
C THR A 92 -5.61 14.40 0.98
N THR A 93 -6.37 15.31 1.59
CA THR A 93 -7.72 15.02 2.10
C THR A 93 -8.71 14.63 0.99
N TYR A 94 -8.44 14.97 -0.26
CA TYR A 94 -9.28 14.69 -1.43
C TYR A 94 -8.73 13.58 -2.34
N CYS A 95 -7.65 12.91 -1.96
CA CYS A 95 -7.07 11.81 -2.74
C CYS A 95 -7.88 10.53 -2.57
N SER A 96 -8.84 10.28 -3.46
CA SER A 96 -9.75 9.12 -3.38
C SER A 96 -9.06 7.77 -3.61
N THR A 97 -7.93 7.74 -4.30
CA THR A 97 -7.15 6.52 -4.61
C THR A 97 -6.05 6.22 -3.58
N CYS A 98 -5.74 7.16 -2.68
CA CYS A 98 -4.69 7.00 -1.68
C CYS A 98 -4.95 5.84 -0.69
N PRO A 99 -6.19 5.60 -0.19
CA PRO A 99 -6.47 4.45 0.66
C PRO A 99 -6.17 3.12 -0.02
N ALA A 100 -6.50 2.97 -1.31
CA ALA A 100 -6.21 1.75 -2.07
C ALA A 100 -4.69 1.53 -2.25
N ALA A 101 -3.94 2.58 -2.55
CA ALA A 101 -2.48 2.49 -2.65
C ALA A 101 -1.83 2.12 -1.30
N PHE A 102 -2.36 2.63 -0.19
CA PHE A 102 -1.90 2.27 1.15
C PHE A 102 -2.23 0.83 1.51
N GLU A 103 -3.42 0.34 1.14
CA GLU A 103 -3.82 -1.05 1.37
C GLU A 103 -2.88 -2.03 0.66
N VAL A 104 -2.40 -1.72 -0.55
CA VAL A 104 -1.40 -2.53 -1.25
C VAL A 104 -0.11 -2.67 -0.43
N LEU A 105 0.39 -1.59 0.19
CA LEU A 105 1.54 -1.63 1.09
C LEU A 105 1.25 -2.45 2.34
N HIS A 106 0.07 -2.27 2.93
CA HIS A 106 -0.34 -2.98 4.14
C HIS A 106 -0.43 -4.50 3.91
N GLN A 107 -1.00 -4.93 2.79
CA GLN A 107 -1.06 -6.35 2.44
C GLN A 107 0.33 -6.94 2.21
N ALA A 108 1.22 -6.24 1.52
CA ALA A 108 2.60 -6.69 1.33
C ALA A 108 3.35 -6.89 2.67
N VAL A 109 3.16 -5.99 3.64
CA VAL A 109 3.72 -6.14 4.98
C VAL A 109 3.11 -7.32 5.73
N LYS A 110 1.79 -7.49 5.63
CA LYS A 110 1.05 -8.60 6.26
C LYS A 110 1.52 -9.97 5.73
N GLU A 111 1.69 -10.09 4.42
CA GLU A 111 2.19 -11.31 3.78
C GLU A 111 3.59 -11.71 4.26
N LYS A 112 4.43 -10.74 4.59
CA LYS A 112 5.78 -11.00 5.11
C LYS A 112 5.78 -11.41 6.60
N GLY A 113 4.66 -11.27 7.32
CA GLY A 113 4.52 -11.70 8.72
C GLY A 113 5.43 -10.98 9.72
N ARG A 114 6.06 -9.87 9.31
CA ARG A 114 6.93 -9.04 10.16
C ARG A 114 6.47 -7.59 10.14
N PRO A 115 6.54 -6.87 11.27
CA PRO A 115 6.13 -5.48 11.31
C PRO A 115 7.08 -4.60 10.48
N VAL A 116 6.53 -3.86 9.53
CA VAL A 116 7.24 -2.84 8.76
C VAL A 116 6.48 -1.53 8.91
N PRO A 117 7.13 -0.44 9.36
CA PRO A 117 6.47 0.84 9.52
C PRO A 117 5.90 1.39 8.21
N LEU A 118 4.60 1.68 8.23
CA LEU A 118 3.88 2.34 7.16
C LEU A 118 3.43 3.72 7.64
N MET A 119 3.83 4.76 6.95
CA MET A 119 3.54 6.14 7.29
C MET A 119 2.65 6.79 6.24
N ALA A 120 1.68 7.59 6.68
CA ALA A 120 0.98 8.53 5.81
C ALA A 120 1.52 9.95 6.06
N VAL A 121 1.72 10.72 5.00
CA VAL A 121 2.15 12.12 5.04
C VAL A 121 1.06 12.98 4.42
N MET A 122 0.30 13.68 5.24
CA MET A 122 -0.78 14.55 4.82
C MET A 122 -0.22 15.89 4.35
N MET A 123 -0.55 16.31 3.13
CA MET A 123 0.04 17.49 2.51
C MET A 123 -0.80 18.76 2.70
N ASP A 124 -2.12 18.62 2.88
CA ASP A 124 -3.09 19.72 2.87
C ASP A 124 -3.87 19.90 4.18
N ALA A 125 -3.51 19.14 5.20
CA ALA A 125 -4.14 19.21 6.52
C ALA A 125 -3.20 18.77 7.63
N SER A 126 -3.39 19.33 8.85
CA SER A 126 -2.64 18.97 10.04
C SER A 126 -3.55 18.74 11.25
N GLY A 127 -2.99 18.27 12.37
CA GLY A 127 -3.68 18.09 13.63
C GLY A 127 -4.96 17.25 13.51
N ALA A 128 -6.03 17.70 14.15
CA ALA A 128 -7.32 16.98 14.18
C ALA A 128 -7.94 16.77 12.78
N LYS A 129 -7.69 17.70 11.82
CA LYS A 129 -8.19 17.54 10.45
C LYS A 129 -7.50 16.37 9.75
N ALA A 130 -6.20 16.24 9.85
CA ALA A 130 -5.46 15.10 9.30
C ALA A 130 -5.83 13.78 10.00
N LEU A 131 -5.97 13.79 11.33
CA LEU A 131 -6.30 12.59 12.10
C LEU A 131 -7.67 11.99 11.75
N ARG A 132 -8.64 12.79 11.30
CA ARG A 132 -9.91 12.25 10.79
C ARG A 132 -9.74 11.33 9.58
N HIS A 133 -8.68 11.52 8.80
CA HIS A 133 -8.35 10.66 7.65
C HIS A 133 -7.54 9.42 8.03
N ALA A 134 -7.05 9.33 9.26
CA ALA A 134 -6.24 8.20 9.72
C ALA A 134 -6.95 6.84 9.58
N SER A 135 -8.28 6.81 9.75
CA SER A 135 -9.10 5.59 9.62
C SER A 135 -9.07 4.96 8.22
N HIS A 136 -8.71 5.73 7.20
CA HIS A 136 -8.59 5.24 5.82
C HIS A 136 -7.30 4.44 5.56
N PHE A 137 -6.33 4.48 6.49
CA PHE A 137 -5.01 3.89 6.34
C PHE A 137 -4.78 2.77 7.37
N LYS A 138 -5.33 1.58 7.11
CA LYS A 138 -5.18 0.42 8.01
C LYS A 138 -3.72 0.02 8.15
N GLY A 139 -3.30 -0.27 9.38
CA GLY A 139 -1.92 -0.67 9.66
C GLY A 139 -0.92 0.48 9.66
N MET A 140 -1.37 1.73 9.51
CA MET A 140 -0.51 2.89 9.61
C MET A 140 0.10 3.00 11.01
N THR A 141 1.42 3.20 11.06
CA THR A 141 2.16 3.30 12.31
C THR A 141 2.33 4.74 12.79
N LYS A 142 2.33 5.70 11.85
CA LYS A 142 2.52 7.12 12.13
C LYS A 142 1.91 7.97 11.03
N MET A 143 1.39 9.13 11.39
CA MET A 143 0.94 10.15 10.47
C MET A 143 1.79 11.41 10.62
N TYR A 144 2.31 11.89 9.52
CA TYR A 144 2.93 13.19 9.39
C TYR A 144 1.97 14.17 8.73
N ALA A 145 2.20 15.46 8.92
CA ALA A 145 1.51 16.53 8.22
C ALA A 145 2.51 17.58 7.77
N PHE A 146 2.36 18.12 6.55
CA PHE A 146 3.20 19.19 6.07
C PHE A 146 3.09 20.42 6.97
N GLU A 147 4.24 20.95 7.34
CA GLU A 147 4.38 22.14 8.15
C GLU A 147 5.56 22.97 7.60
N GLY A 148 5.25 23.94 6.75
CA GLY A 148 6.23 24.78 6.05
C GLY A 148 5.77 25.09 4.62
N PHE A 149 6.71 25.46 3.74
CA PHE A 149 6.43 25.76 2.36
C PHE A 149 6.37 24.49 1.51
N GLU A 150 5.16 24.09 1.10
CA GLU A 150 4.89 22.81 0.43
C GLU A 150 5.82 22.50 -0.75
N PRO A 151 6.12 23.43 -1.68
CA PRO A 151 7.03 23.15 -2.78
C PRO A 151 8.44 22.73 -2.33
N GLU A 152 9.00 23.39 -1.31
CA GLU A 152 10.32 23.06 -0.76
C GLU A 152 10.30 21.69 -0.05
N ILE A 153 9.23 21.42 0.70
CA ILE A 153 9.04 20.11 1.35
C ILE A 153 9.00 18.99 0.30
N ARG A 154 8.24 19.16 -0.79
CA ARG A 154 8.18 18.17 -1.87
C ARG A 154 9.53 17.99 -2.56
N GLN A 155 10.22 19.11 -2.85
CA GLN A 155 11.54 19.07 -3.48
C GLN A 155 12.57 18.36 -2.59
N SER A 156 12.46 18.48 -1.26
CA SER A 156 13.35 17.75 -0.35
C SER A 156 13.18 16.25 -0.46
N VAL A 157 11.96 15.78 -0.77
CA VAL A 157 11.64 14.33 -0.95
C VAL A 157 12.06 13.87 -2.35
N ASP A 158 11.66 14.61 -3.36
CA ASP A 158 11.98 14.31 -4.76
C ASP A 158 11.81 15.57 -5.64
N PRO A 159 12.91 16.15 -6.14
CA PRO A 159 12.83 17.30 -7.05
C PRO A 159 12.05 17.02 -8.34
N SER A 160 11.93 15.75 -8.74
CA SER A 160 11.21 15.35 -9.95
C SER A 160 9.71 15.03 -9.72
N TRP A 161 9.23 15.10 -8.48
CA TRP A 161 7.85 14.80 -8.16
C TRP A 161 6.88 15.84 -8.70
N PRO A 162 5.97 15.48 -9.62
CA PRO A 162 5.06 16.42 -10.29
C PRO A 162 3.86 16.86 -9.45
N ASN A 163 3.90 16.72 -8.13
CA ASN A 163 2.81 17.03 -7.19
C ASN A 163 1.53 16.22 -7.43
N VAL A 164 1.67 14.96 -7.78
CA VAL A 164 0.54 14.03 -7.97
C VAL A 164 0.48 13.05 -6.79
N THR A 165 -0.73 12.79 -6.27
CA THR A 165 -0.98 11.81 -5.21
C THR A 165 -1.88 10.68 -5.70
N PRO A 166 -1.74 9.46 -5.16
CA PRO A 166 -0.77 9.03 -4.16
C PRO A 166 0.66 9.03 -4.71
N TYR A 167 1.60 9.52 -3.91
CA TYR A 167 3.02 9.35 -4.15
C TYR A 167 3.61 8.47 -3.06
N VAL A 168 4.27 7.40 -3.45
CA VAL A 168 4.79 6.40 -2.52
C VAL A 168 6.30 6.35 -2.61
N VAL A 169 6.95 6.42 -1.45
CA VAL A 169 8.39 6.17 -1.31
C VAL A 169 8.59 4.97 -0.38
N MET A 170 9.22 3.93 -0.89
CA MET A 170 9.58 2.74 -0.13
C MET A 170 11.10 2.74 0.10
N ILE A 171 11.51 2.45 1.32
CA ILE A 171 12.93 2.33 1.73
C ILE A 171 13.14 0.87 2.11
N ASP A 172 14.05 0.18 1.45
CA ASP A 172 14.41 -1.19 1.79
C ASP A 172 15.29 -1.28 3.05
N ALA A 173 15.62 -2.50 3.48
CA ALA A 173 16.49 -2.74 4.64
C ALA A 173 17.91 -2.19 4.47
N LYS A 174 18.37 -2.00 3.23
CA LYS A 174 19.69 -1.45 2.89
C LYS A 174 19.68 0.08 2.75
N GLY A 175 18.48 0.69 2.72
CA GLY A 175 18.30 2.13 2.53
C GLY A 175 18.11 2.55 1.07
N ASN A 176 17.95 1.61 0.12
CA ASN A 176 17.63 1.95 -1.25
C ASN A 176 16.19 2.45 -1.36
N LEU A 177 15.99 3.46 -2.20
CA LEU A 177 14.70 4.11 -2.40
C LEU A 177 14.04 3.58 -3.68
N GLN A 178 12.76 3.28 -3.57
CA GLN A 178 11.86 3.09 -4.71
C GLN A 178 10.73 4.11 -4.61
N LYS A 179 10.46 4.82 -5.69
CA LYS A 179 9.47 5.89 -5.76
C LYS A 179 8.46 5.60 -6.85
N VAL A 180 7.18 5.85 -6.60
CA VAL A 180 6.11 5.62 -7.58
C VAL A 180 4.93 6.55 -7.35
N ILE A 181 4.31 7.00 -8.44
CA ILE A 181 2.98 7.62 -8.43
C ILE A 181 1.94 6.50 -8.58
N GLY A 182 0.96 6.47 -7.69
CA GLY A 182 -0.01 5.39 -7.64
C GLY A 182 0.40 4.23 -6.71
N PRO A 183 -0.33 3.10 -6.77
CA PRO A 183 0.01 1.91 -6.00
C PRO A 183 1.29 1.25 -6.54
N PRO A 184 2.18 0.76 -5.66
CA PRO A 184 3.37 0.02 -6.09
C PRO A 184 3.03 -1.27 -6.85
N SER A 185 3.84 -1.61 -7.84
CA SER A 185 3.69 -2.89 -8.57
C SER A 185 4.14 -4.08 -7.70
N PRO A 186 3.67 -5.30 -7.99
CA PRO A 186 4.14 -6.51 -7.30
C PRO A 186 5.66 -6.70 -7.38
N GLU A 187 6.30 -6.27 -8.46
CA GLU A 187 7.75 -6.32 -8.62
C GLU A 187 8.46 -5.36 -7.65
N MET A 188 7.98 -4.12 -7.55
CA MET A 188 8.50 -3.13 -6.60
C MET A 188 8.36 -3.62 -5.16
N LEU A 189 7.21 -4.22 -4.81
CA LEU A 189 6.97 -4.76 -3.47
C LEU A 189 7.94 -5.91 -3.14
N ARG A 190 8.23 -6.79 -4.09
CA ARG A 190 9.23 -7.86 -3.91
C ARG A 190 10.65 -7.30 -3.75
N GLY A 191 10.98 -6.23 -4.46
CA GLY A 191 12.27 -5.55 -4.31
C GLY A 191 12.43 -4.83 -2.97
N TRP A 192 11.33 -4.26 -2.47
CA TRP A 192 11.29 -3.57 -1.19
C TRP A 192 11.36 -4.52 0.01
N LEU A 193 10.56 -5.58 -0.02
CA LEU A 193 10.48 -6.61 1.03
C LEU A 193 10.85 -7.99 0.46
N PRO A 194 12.13 -8.28 0.26
CA PRO A 194 12.59 -9.55 -0.29
C PRO A 194 12.35 -10.75 0.65
#